data_aadad28734846ec93346651312c14c3a
#
_entry.id   aadad28734846ec93346651312c14c3a
#
_cell.length_a   1.000
_cell.length_b   1.000
_cell.length_c   1.000
_cell.angle_alpha   90.00
_cell.angle_beta   90.00
_cell.angle_gamma   90.00
#
_symmetry.space_group_name_H-M   'P 1'
#
loop_
_entity.id
_entity.type
_entity.pdbx_description
1 polymer ?
#
loop_
_entity_poly.entity_id
_entity_poly.type
_entity_poly.pdbx_seq_one_letter_code
_entity_poly.pdbx_strand_id
1 'polypeptide(L)'
;EDIKTVCDAYDSSEEFKNFMNHPIIPASEKKDAVKNIFDGKIAPDVLNLVYILVERNKFSLIDTILYCFEKGLDEAKNILRVEVVSAVEVDEDLKENLKNKLENRLKKSIVLDYSINPEIIAGMILKIQDKTIDGSMARKLESLQRKLA
;
A
#
# COMPACT_ATOMS: atom_id res chain seq x y z
N GLU A 1 8.67 -5.63 8.31
CA GLU A 1 7.75 -6.15 9.36
C GLU A 1 7.71 -5.20 10.55
N ASP A 2 8.84 -4.76 11.10
CA ASP A 2 8.91 -3.95 12.32
C ASP A 2 8.20 -2.60 12.21
N ILE A 3 8.35 -1.88 11.08
CA ILE A 3 7.62 -0.61 10.85
C ILE A 3 6.11 -0.86 10.83
N LYS A 4 5.68 -1.98 10.26
CA LYS A 4 4.27 -2.38 10.24
C LYS A 4 3.75 -2.62 11.66
N THR A 5 4.52 -3.28 12.51
CA THR A 5 4.18 -3.48 13.92
C THR A 5 3.97 -2.14 14.64
N VAL A 6 4.77 -1.12 14.32
CA VAL A 6 4.59 0.23 14.88
C VAL A 6 3.32 0.90 14.36
N CYS A 7 3.02 0.77 13.05
CA CYS A 7 1.79 1.30 12.46
C CYS A 7 0.55 0.61 13.05
N ASP A 8 0.57 -0.73 13.15
CA ASP A 8 -0.54 -1.50 13.70
C ASP A 8 -0.82 -1.11 15.18
N ALA A 9 0.24 -0.88 15.96
CA ALA A 9 0.10 -0.39 17.34
C ALA A 9 -0.45 1.04 17.39
N TYR A 10 -0.04 1.89 16.46
CA TYR A 10 -0.54 3.26 16.35
C TYR A 10 -2.01 3.28 15.94
N ASP A 11 -2.42 2.41 15.01
CA ASP A 11 -3.80 2.35 14.53
C ASP A 11 -4.77 1.68 15.49
N SER A 12 -4.29 0.72 16.27
CA SER A 12 -5.14 -0.03 17.21
C SER A 12 -5.51 0.74 18.48
N SER A 13 -4.80 1.84 18.82
CA SER A 13 -5.07 2.60 20.03
C SER A 13 -5.22 4.10 19.75
N GLU A 14 -6.46 4.58 19.90
CA GLU A 14 -6.75 6.00 19.77
C GLU A 14 -6.08 6.84 20.88
N GLU A 15 -5.91 6.27 22.06
CA GLU A 15 -5.18 6.88 23.16
C GLU A 15 -3.72 7.09 22.80
N PHE A 16 -3.09 6.10 22.19
CA PHE A 16 -1.72 6.19 21.71
C PHE A 16 -1.57 7.22 20.58
N LYS A 17 -2.51 7.27 19.64
CA LYS A 17 -2.57 8.33 18.61
C LYS A 17 -2.62 9.72 19.21
N ASN A 18 -3.54 9.92 20.14
CA ASN A 18 -3.72 11.21 20.83
C ASN A 18 -2.49 11.58 21.63
N PHE A 19 -1.89 10.65 22.35
CA PHE A 19 -0.68 10.86 23.12
C PHE A 19 0.50 11.30 22.22
N MET A 20 0.73 10.57 21.13
CA MET A 20 1.84 10.83 20.21
C MET A 20 1.69 12.14 19.46
N ASN A 21 0.45 12.54 19.13
CA ASN A 21 0.17 13.78 18.39
C ASN A 21 -0.03 14.98 19.30
N HIS A 22 -0.07 14.80 20.62
CA HIS A 22 -0.33 15.90 21.55
C HIS A 22 0.83 16.89 21.59
N PRO A 23 0.59 18.19 21.31
CA PRO A 23 1.67 19.15 21.16
C PRO A 23 2.34 19.57 22.48
N ILE A 24 1.62 19.41 23.62
CA ILE A 24 2.10 19.84 24.95
C ILE A 24 3.03 18.79 25.58
N ILE A 25 2.88 17.51 25.20
CA ILE A 25 3.69 16.43 25.78
C ILE A 25 5.12 16.51 25.24
N PRO A 26 6.13 16.58 26.14
CA PRO A 26 7.54 16.66 25.72
C PRO A 26 7.96 15.43 24.91
N ALA A 27 8.87 15.64 23.96
CA ALA A 27 9.40 14.54 23.14
C ALA A 27 10.12 13.46 23.97
N SER A 28 10.69 13.81 25.12
CA SER A 28 11.30 12.86 26.06
C SER A 28 10.30 11.85 26.58
N GLU A 29 9.14 12.29 27.06
CA GLU A 29 8.09 11.40 27.58
C GLU A 29 7.52 10.48 26.48
N LYS A 30 7.34 11.02 25.28
CA LYS A 30 6.93 10.23 24.12
C LYS A 30 7.95 9.15 23.75
N LYS A 31 9.25 9.49 23.81
CA LYS A 31 10.32 8.52 23.56
C LYS A 31 10.38 7.43 24.61
N ASP A 32 10.20 7.78 25.88
CA ASP A 32 10.16 6.80 26.98
C ASP A 32 8.97 5.83 26.81
N ALA A 33 7.82 6.35 26.41
CA ALA A 33 6.65 5.51 26.09
C ALA A 33 6.94 4.57 24.91
N VAL A 34 7.50 5.08 23.81
CA VAL A 34 7.91 4.27 22.66
C VAL A 34 8.91 3.18 23.06
N LYS A 35 9.92 3.56 23.86
CA LYS A 35 10.89 2.60 24.39
C LYS A 35 10.22 1.49 25.17
N ASN A 36 9.35 1.82 26.11
CA ASN A 36 8.66 0.83 26.94
C ASN A 36 7.76 -0.12 26.14
N ILE A 37 7.18 0.34 25.04
CA ILE A 37 6.27 -0.47 24.22
C ILE A 37 7.04 -1.36 23.24
N PHE A 38 8.11 -0.84 22.63
CA PHE A 38 8.78 -1.45 21.48
C PHE A 38 10.19 -1.96 21.78
N ASP A 39 10.76 -1.72 22.96
CA ASP A 39 12.11 -2.18 23.31
C ASP A 39 12.20 -3.70 23.20
N GLY A 40 13.18 -4.18 22.45
CA GLY A 40 13.38 -5.60 22.16
C GLY A 40 12.38 -6.24 21.19
N LYS A 41 11.38 -5.50 20.69
CA LYS A 41 10.37 -6.02 19.73
C LYS A 41 10.65 -5.60 18.29
N ILE A 42 11.38 -4.50 18.09
CA ILE A 42 11.70 -3.95 16.78
C ILE A 42 13.20 -3.74 16.63
N ALA A 43 13.68 -3.69 15.40
CA ALA A 43 15.10 -3.43 15.11
C ALA A 43 15.53 -2.03 15.60
N PRO A 44 16.79 -1.87 16.06
CA PRO A 44 17.29 -0.59 16.55
C PRO A 44 17.17 0.56 15.53
N ASP A 45 17.31 0.27 14.25
CA ASP A 45 17.19 1.26 13.18
C ASP A 45 15.76 1.79 13.06
N VAL A 46 14.76 0.92 13.21
CA VAL A 46 13.35 1.31 13.23
C VAL A 46 13.02 2.13 14.48
N LEU A 47 13.57 1.74 15.62
CA LEU A 47 13.42 2.52 16.87
C LEU A 47 13.99 3.92 16.73
N ASN A 48 15.16 4.06 16.11
CA ASN A 48 15.77 5.36 15.83
C ASN A 48 14.92 6.20 14.87
N LEU A 49 14.34 5.59 13.84
CA LEU A 49 13.40 6.28 12.96
C LEU A 49 12.19 6.81 13.73
N VAL A 50 11.61 6.00 14.61
CA VAL A 50 10.49 6.40 15.47
C VAL A 50 10.87 7.56 16.37
N TYR A 51 12.06 7.55 16.97
CA TYR A 51 12.56 8.66 17.80
C TYR A 51 12.69 9.96 17.01
N ILE A 52 13.18 9.91 15.78
CA ILE A 52 13.27 11.08 14.90
C ILE A 52 11.88 11.65 14.59
N LEU A 53 10.89 10.77 14.33
CA LEU A 53 9.51 11.19 14.07
C LEU A 53 8.88 11.85 15.29
N VAL A 54 9.16 11.33 16.49
CA VAL A 54 8.71 11.90 17.76
C VAL A 54 9.33 13.28 17.97
N GLU A 55 10.64 13.42 17.80
CA GLU A 55 11.33 14.72 17.93
C GLU A 55 10.81 15.80 16.99
N ARG A 56 10.46 15.38 15.79
CA ARG A 56 9.94 16.27 14.75
C ARG A 56 8.44 16.52 14.85
N ASN A 57 7.74 15.92 15.83
CA ASN A 57 6.27 15.93 15.92
C ASN A 57 5.58 15.50 14.60
N LYS A 58 6.16 14.51 13.93
CA LYS A 58 5.71 13.98 12.62
C LYS A 58 5.30 12.50 12.70
N PHE A 59 4.93 12.03 13.89
CA PHE A 59 4.58 10.63 14.08
C PHE A 59 3.38 10.19 13.22
N SER A 60 2.44 11.09 12.95
CA SER A 60 1.31 10.85 12.04
C SER A 60 1.70 10.50 10.60
N LEU A 61 2.97 10.67 10.22
CA LEU A 61 3.46 10.29 8.89
C LEU A 61 3.96 8.84 8.84
N ILE A 62 3.85 8.07 9.93
CA ILE A 62 4.41 6.71 10.01
C ILE A 62 3.81 5.79 8.91
N ASP A 63 2.51 5.91 8.65
CA ASP A 63 1.83 5.13 7.61
C ASP A 63 2.31 5.49 6.20
N THR A 64 2.52 6.79 5.96
CA THR A 64 3.08 7.27 4.69
C THR A 64 4.51 6.77 4.50
N ILE A 65 5.30 6.73 5.57
CA ILE A 65 6.68 6.21 5.55
C ILE A 65 6.68 4.71 5.28
N LEU A 66 5.79 3.95 5.92
CA LEU A 66 5.62 2.52 5.65
C LEU A 66 5.31 2.28 4.17
N TYR A 67 4.33 2.99 3.63
CA TYR A 67 3.97 2.90 2.22
C TYR A 67 5.15 3.20 1.28
N CYS A 68 5.87 4.29 1.53
CA CYS A 68 7.04 4.66 0.73
C CYS A 68 8.16 3.62 0.83
N PHE A 69 8.35 3.05 2.03
CA PHE A 69 9.37 2.03 2.27
C PHE A 69 9.02 0.72 1.55
N GLU A 70 7.77 0.27 1.63
CA GLU A 70 7.31 -0.92 0.89
C GLU A 70 7.46 -0.73 -0.62
N LYS A 71 7.08 0.44 -1.14
CA LYS A 71 7.26 0.78 -2.55
C LYS A 71 8.73 0.76 -2.97
N GLY A 72 9.62 1.32 -2.15
CA GLY A 72 11.06 1.29 -2.39
C GLY A 72 11.65 -0.12 -2.35
N LEU A 73 11.17 -0.98 -1.44
CA LEU A 73 11.57 -2.40 -1.40
C LEU A 73 11.11 -3.16 -2.64
N ASP A 74 9.88 -2.94 -3.07
CA ASP A 74 9.34 -3.56 -4.29
C ASP A 74 10.16 -3.14 -5.53
N GLU A 75 10.53 -1.86 -5.64
CA GLU A 75 11.40 -1.37 -6.71
C GLU A 75 12.79 -2.00 -6.66
N ALA A 76 13.40 -2.09 -5.48
CA ALA A 76 14.72 -2.70 -5.29
C ALA A 76 14.72 -4.21 -5.63
N LYS A 77 13.62 -4.89 -5.36
CA LYS A 77 13.40 -6.31 -5.70
C LYS A 77 12.90 -6.52 -7.13
N ASN A 78 12.73 -5.45 -7.91
CA ASN A 78 12.15 -5.47 -9.25
C ASN A 78 10.75 -6.10 -9.28
N ILE A 79 9.98 -5.89 -8.20
CA ILE A 79 8.59 -6.32 -8.06
C ILE A 79 7.67 -5.18 -8.50
N LEU A 80 6.62 -5.51 -9.23
CA LEU A 80 5.58 -4.56 -9.62
C LEU A 80 4.24 -5.06 -9.11
N ARG A 81 3.61 -4.29 -8.24
CA ARG A 81 2.24 -4.56 -7.78
C ARG A 81 1.24 -4.03 -8.79
N VAL A 82 0.29 -4.87 -9.15
CA VAL A 82 -0.78 -4.55 -10.08
C VAL A 82 -2.11 -4.84 -9.40
N GLU A 83 -2.89 -3.80 -9.17
CA GLU A 83 -4.27 -3.96 -8.70
C GLU A 83 -5.15 -4.35 -9.87
N VAL A 84 -5.85 -5.47 -9.72
CA VAL A 84 -6.80 -6.01 -10.70
C VAL A 84 -8.20 -5.87 -10.13
N VAL A 85 -8.99 -4.96 -10.69
CA VAL A 85 -10.39 -4.78 -10.31
C VAL A 85 -11.26 -5.49 -11.35
N SER A 86 -12.07 -6.45 -10.91
CA SER A 86 -12.96 -7.22 -11.78
C SER A 86 -14.41 -7.14 -11.32
N ALA A 87 -15.34 -7.39 -12.26
CA ALA A 87 -16.78 -7.44 -11.96
C ALA A 87 -17.18 -8.68 -11.17
N VAL A 88 -16.44 -9.78 -11.36
CA VAL A 88 -16.67 -11.10 -10.76
C VAL A 88 -15.36 -11.69 -10.29
N GLU A 89 -15.46 -12.73 -9.51
CA GLU A 89 -14.27 -13.49 -9.08
C GLU A 89 -13.56 -14.10 -10.31
N VAL A 90 -12.24 -13.98 -10.32
CA VAL A 90 -11.39 -14.43 -11.44
C VAL A 90 -10.87 -15.83 -11.13
N ASP A 91 -11.00 -16.75 -12.08
CA ASP A 91 -10.49 -18.11 -11.97
C ASP A 91 -8.96 -18.14 -11.84
N GLU A 92 -8.44 -19.13 -11.12
CA GLU A 92 -6.98 -19.25 -10.87
C GLU A 92 -6.19 -19.38 -12.18
N ASP A 93 -6.69 -20.09 -13.15
CA ASP A 93 -6.05 -20.23 -14.48
C ASP A 93 -5.92 -18.88 -15.19
N LEU A 94 -6.92 -18.03 -15.07
CA LEU A 94 -6.90 -16.67 -15.63
C LEU A 94 -5.94 -15.76 -14.86
N LYS A 95 -5.85 -15.91 -13.54
CA LYS A 95 -4.90 -15.17 -12.69
C LYS A 95 -3.46 -15.49 -13.09
N GLU A 96 -3.15 -16.78 -13.24
CA GLU A 96 -1.80 -17.24 -13.62
C GLU A 96 -1.43 -16.79 -15.05
N ASN A 97 -2.35 -16.94 -15.99
CA ASN A 97 -2.15 -16.47 -17.36
C ASN A 97 -1.93 -14.95 -17.44
N LEU A 98 -2.68 -14.16 -16.66
CA LEU A 98 -2.53 -12.71 -16.60
C LEU A 98 -1.14 -12.33 -16.03
N LYS A 99 -0.75 -12.99 -14.93
CA LYS A 99 0.56 -12.79 -14.30
C LYS A 99 1.68 -13.07 -15.29
N ASN A 100 1.67 -14.23 -15.93
CA ASN A 100 2.69 -14.64 -16.89
C ASN A 100 2.81 -13.68 -18.09
N LYS A 101 1.67 -13.22 -18.62
CA LYS A 101 1.65 -12.22 -19.71
C LYS A 101 2.23 -10.88 -19.28
N LEU A 102 1.93 -10.42 -18.08
CA LEU A 102 2.46 -9.17 -17.54
C LEU A 102 3.95 -9.27 -17.24
N GLU A 103 4.42 -10.37 -16.64
CA GLU A 103 5.84 -10.62 -16.36
C GLU A 103 6.67 -10.66 -17.66
N ASN A 104 6.17 -11.36 -18.68
CA ASN A 104 6.83 -11.44 -19.97
C ASN A 104 6.93 -10.08 -20.67
N ARG A 105 5.91 -9.24 -20.54
CA ARG A 105 5.85 -7.93 -21.20
C ARG A 105 6.63 -6.85 -20.46
N LEU A 106 6.60 -6.87 -19.12
CA LEU A 106 7.20 -5.83 -18.29
C LEU A 106 8.60 -6.19 -17.79
N LYS A 107 9.00 -7.48 -17.92
CA LYS A 107 10.30 -8.00 -17.47
C LYS A 107 10.55 -7.75 -15.96
N LYS A 108 9.46 -7.78 -15.17
CA LYS A 108 9.46 -7.61 -13.72
C LYS A 108 8.67 -8.74 -13.08
N SER A 109 8.98 -9.05 -11.83
CA SER A 109 8.13 -9.95 -11.03
C SER A 109 6.82 -9.24 -10.70
N ILE A 110 5.69 -9.91 -10.96
CA ILE A 110 4.37 -9.30 -10.78
C ILE A 110 3.67 -9.89 -9.56
N VAL A 111 3.20 -9.00 -8.69
CA VAL A 111 2.25 -9.31 -7.61
C VAL A 111 0.90 -8.75 -8.02
N LEU A 112 -0.12 -9.60 -8.06
CA LEU A 112 -1.48 -9.23 -8.45
C LEU A 112 -2.36 -9.16 -7.21
N ASP A 113 -2.89 -7.98 -6.93
CA ASP A 113 -3.86 -7.75 -5.86
C ASP A 113 -5.25 -7.65 -6.49
N TYR A 114 -6.13 -8.59 -6.16
CA TYR A 114 -7.47 -8.68 -6.75
C TYR A 114 -8.51 -8.02 -5.86
N SER A 115 -9.36 -7.21 -6.48
CA SER A 115 -10.54 -6.64 -5.84
C SER A 115 -11.77 -6.79 -6.74
N ILE A 116 -12.93 -6.96 -6.13
CA ILE A 116 -14.20 -7.11 -6.85
C ILE A 116 -14.97 -5.80 -6.74
N ASN A 117 -15.34 -5.23 -7.88
CA ASN A 117 -16.24 -4.08 -7.93
C ASN A 117 -17.43 -4.39 -8.86
N PRO A 118 -18.63 -4.60 -8.29
CA PRO A 118 -19.84 -4.89 -9.07
C PRO A 118 -20.29 -3.76 -10.02
N GLU A 119 -19.79 -2.54 -9.84
CA GLU A 119 -20.10 -1.42 -10.74
C GLU A 119 -19.46 -1.58 -12.12
N ILE A 120 -18.48 -2.45 -12.26
CA ILE A 120 -17.89 -2.80 -13.55
C ILE A 120 -18.86 -3.73 -14.29
N ILE A 121 -19.43 -3.26 -15.38
CA ILE A 121 -20.44 -4.01 -16.16
C ILE A 121 -19.88 -5.36 -16.68
N ALA A 122 -18.65 -5.37 -17.17
CA ALA A 122 -17.90 -6.56 -17.59
C ALA A 122 -16.44 -6.24 -17.88
N GLY A 123 -15.54 -7.21 -17.68
CA GLY A 123 -14.11 -7.08 -17.94
C GLY A 123 -13.30 -6.83 -16.66
N MET A 124 -12.09 -6.30 -16.83
CA MET A 124 -11.19 -5.99 -15.72
C MET A 124 -10.45 -4.67 -15.95
N ILE A 125 -10.16 -4.00 -14.86
CA ILE A 125 -9.34 -2.78 -14.83
C ILE A 125 -8.02 -3.15 -14.17
N LEU A 126 -6.92 -2.85 -14.82
CA LEU A 126 -5.57 -3.03 -14.29
C LEU A 126 -5.02 -1.67 -13.89
N LYS A 127 -4.68 -1.49 -12.62
CA LYS A 127 -3.99 -0.31 -12.13
C LYS A 127 -2.53 -0.67 -11.87
N ILE A 128 -1.63 -0.04 -12.58
CA ILE A 128 -0.19 -0.27 -12.51
C ILE A 128 0.47 1.04 -12.11
N GLN A 129 0.83 1.18 -10.84
CA GLN A 129 1.32 2.46 -10.31
C GLN A 129 0.34 3.61 -10.65
N ASP A 130 0.80 4.62 -11.39
CA ASP A 130 -0.01 5.79 -11.80
C ASP A 130 -0.77 5.58 -13.13
N LYS A 131 -0.68 4.37 -13.71
CA LYS A 131 -1.32 4.04 -14.99
C LYS A 131 -2.49 3.09 -14.79
N THR A 132 -3.64 3.48 -15.29
CA THR A 132 -4.82 2.62 -15.33
C THR A 132 -5.05 2.11 -16.75
N ILE A 133 -5.08 0.79 -16.90
CA ILE A 133 -5.47 0.13 -18.16
C ILE A 133 -6.87 -0.42 -17.95
N ASP A 134 -7.84 0.28 -18.51
CA ASP A 134 -9.24 -0.10 -18.44
C ASP A 134 -9.60 -0.98 -19.63
N GLY A 135 -9.78 -2.26 -19.36
CA GLY A 135 -10.23 -3.30 -20.32
C GLY A 135 -11.73 -3.61 -20.22
N SER A 136 -12.50 -2.77 -19.54
CA SER A 136 -13.94 -2.99 -19.37
C SER A 136 -14.70 -2.83 -20.67
N MET A 137 -15.84 -3.52 -20.76
CA MET A 137 -16.75 -3.42 -21.91
C MET A 137 -17.36 -2.01 -22.04
N ALA A 138 -17.52 -1.29 -20.96
CA ALA A 138 -18.00 0.10 -20.97
C ALA A 138 -17.10 1.00 -21.83
N ARG A 139 -15.79 0.92 -21.66
CA ARG A 139 -14.83 1.70 -22.44
C ARG A 139 -14.76 1.26 -23.92
N LYS A 140 -14.98 -0.01 -24.22
CA LYS A 140 -15.13 -0.49 -25.60
C LYS A 140 -16.38 0.08 -26.27
N LEU A 141 -17.50 0.17 -25.56
CA LEU A 141 -18.73 0.77 -26.08
C LEU A 141 -18.57 2.27 -26.32
N GLU A 142 -17.97 3.02 -25.38
CA GLU A 142 -17.67 4.44 -25.59
C GLU A 142 -16.73 4.67 -26.79
N SER A 143 -15.72 3.82 -26.95
CA SER A 143 -14.80 3.92 -28.08
C SER A 143 -15.47 3.63 -29.42
N LEU A 144 -16.47 2.74 -29.44
CA LEU A 144 -17.30 2.45 -30.62
C LEU A 144 -18.26 3.59 -30.93
N GLN A 145 -18.91 4.19 -29.92
CA GLN A 145 -19.76 5.36 -30.10
C GLN A 145 -19.01 6.54 -30.70
N ARG A 146 -17.76 6.81 -30.22
CA ARG A 146 -16.90 7.87 -30.79
C ARG A 146 -16.43 7.61 -32.23
N LYS A 147 -16.40 6.34 -32.66
CA LYS A 147 -16.01 6.01 -34.05
C LYS A 147 -17.20 6.02 -35.01
N LEU A 148 -18.42 6.00 -34.47
CA LEU A 148 -19.66 6.01 -35.26
C LEU A 148 -20.33 7.41 -35.31
N ALA A 149 -19.84 8.36 -34.51
CA ALA A 149 -20.25 9.77 -34.55
C ALA A 149 -19.22 10.63 -35.32
#